data_6fe0f45ba08e2f91f485fc6bdc9734f7
#
_entry.id   6fe0f45ba08e2f91f485fc6bdc9734f7
#
_cell.length_a   1.000
_cell.length_b   1.000
_cell.length_c   1.000
_cell.angle_alpha   90.00
_cell.angle_beta   90.00
_cell.angle_gamma   90.00
#
_symmetry.space_group_name_H-M   'P 1'
#
loop_
_entity.id
_entity.type
_entity.pdbx_description
1 polymer ?
#
loop_
_entity_poly.entity_id
_entity_poly.type
_entity_poly.pdbx_seq_one_letter_code
_entity_poly.pdbx_strand_id
1 'polypeptide(L)'
;MEFDQVLALRKSIRSYTDEPVSKEDLAALVKAALASSVGKHNDAGYTLCVVTDRVLLSAIDKEAEEKLGKPHMFFEAPALIFICETKEAFDYLKEFDAGIIAEHIHLKASDLGLGSVVLYGFIRHLGHDADYVKALGLPE
;
A
#
# COMPACT_ATOMS: atom_id res chain seq x y z
N MET A 1 17.91 -5.00 11.45
CA MET A 1 17.25 -5.22 12.77
C MET A 1 16.97 -6.71 12.92
N GLU A 2 17.08 -7.24 14.13
CA GLU A 2 16.73 -8.65 14.35
C GLU A 2 15.22 -8.86 14.15
N PHE A 3 14.83 -10.01 13.61
CA PHE A 3 13.46 -10.28 13.20
C PHE A 3 12.45 -10.15 14.35
N ASP A 4 12.76 -10.68 15.52
CA ASP A 4 11.89 -10.57 16.70
C ASP A 4 11.69 -9.11 17.14
N GLN A 5 12.69 -8.26 16.95
CA GLN A 5 12.57 -6.83 17.21
C GLN A 5 11.62 -6.16 16.20
N VAL A 6 11.71 -6.54 14.93
CA VAL A 6 10.79 -6.03 13.89
C VAL A 6 9.36 -6.40 14.24
N LEU A 7 9.10 -7.64 14.59
CA LEU A 7 7.77 -8.10 15.01
C LEU A 7 7.24 -7.31 16.23
N ALA A 8 8.10 -7.06 17.21
CA ALA A 8 7.72 -6.33 18.41
C ALA A 8 7.46 -4.83 18.15
N LEU A 9 8.18 -4.21 17.24
CA LEU A 9 8.08 -2.79 16.92
C LEU A 9 6.98 -2.47 15.91
N ARG A 10 6.63 -3.41 15.04
CA ARG A 10 5.59 -3.20 14.03
C ARG A 10 4.26 -2.84 14.71
N LYS A 11 3.73 -1.71 14.35
CA LYS A 11 2.40 -1.27 14.78
C LYS A 11 1.78 -0.34 13.73
N SER A 12 0.47 -0.25 13.73
CA SER A 12 -0.25 0.66 12.84
C SER A 12 -0.05 2.11 13.27
N ILE A 13 0.63 2.88 12.43
CA ILE A 13 0.90 4.30 12.63
C ILE A 13 -0.10 5.13 11.84
N ARG A 14 -0.71 6.12 12.48
CA ARG A 14 -1.75 6.96 11.89
C ARG A 14 -1.45 8.46 12.04
N SER A 15 -0.19 8.79 12.07
CA SER A 15 0.30 10.17 12.06
C SER A 15 1.71 10.17 11.48
N TYR A 16 1.97 11.01 10.52
CA TYR A 16 3.21 11.03 9.76
C TYR A 16 3.79 12.44 9.72
N THR A 17 5.11 12.52 9.47
CA THR A 17 5.78 13.77 9.15
C THR A 17 5.63 14.09 7.66
N ASP A 18 5.96 15.32 7.26
CA ASP A 18 5.99 15.72 5.85
C ASP A 18 7.27 15.27 5.13
N GLU A 19 8.17 14.60 5.82
CA GLU A 19 9.43 14.14 5.27
C GLU A 19 9.18 13.08 4.19
N PRO A 20 9.73 13.27 2.98
CA PRO A 20 9.59 12.28 1.91
C PRO A 20 10.26 10.96 2.28
N VAL A 21 9.67 9.85 1.87
CA VAL A 21 10.33 8.55 1.95
C VAL A 21 11.42 8.48 0.89
N SER A 22 12.63 8.07 1.25
CA SER A 22 13.74 7.98 0.31
C SER A 22 13.47 6.95 -0.81
N LYS A 23 14.12 7.15 -1.96
CA LYS A 23 14.02 6.19 -3.07
C LYS A 23 14.57 4.82 -2.69
N GLU A 24 15.61 4.80 -1.87
CA GLU A 24 16.23 3.59 -1.35
C GLU A 24 15.26 2.81 -0.46
N ASP A 25 14.58 3.50 0.44
CA ASP A 25 13.58 2.89 1.33
C ASP A 25 12.37 2.39 0.53
N LEU A 26 11.86 3.17 -0.42
CA LEU A 26 10.78 2.73 -1.30
C LEU A 26 11.16 1.48 -2.09
N ALA A 27 12.40 1.43 -2.62
CA ALA A 27 12.89 0.25 -3.32
C ALA A 27 13.00 -0.96 -2.39
N ALA A 28 13.41 -0.78 -1.13
CA ALA A 28 13.48 -1.83 -0.14
C ALA A 28 12.08 -2.38 0.22
N LEU A 29 11.07 -1.50 0.33
CA LEU A 29 9.69 -1.89 0.56
C LEU A 29 9.12 -2.71 -0.60
N VAL A 30 9.36 -2.27 -1.83
CA VAL A 30 8.94 -3.02 -3.03
C VAL A 30 9.64 -4.38 -3.10
N LYS A 31 10.93 -4.43 -2.82
CA LYS A 31 11.68 -5.70 -2.78
C LYS A 31 11.11 -6.67 -1.72
N ALA A 32 10.73 -6.18 -0.56
CA ALA A 32 10.08 -6.99 0.47
C ALA A 32 8.73 -7.54 -0.01
N ALA A 33 7.93 -6.71 -0.68
CA ALA A 33 6.67 -7.13 -1.29
C ALA A 33 6.87 -8.25 -2.33
N LEU A 34 7.88 -8.12 -3.19
CA LEU A 34 8.20 -9.11 -4.23
C LEU A 34 8.74 -10.43 -3.65
N ALA A 35 9.21 -10.44 -2.41
CA ALA A 35 9.64 -11.64 -1.70
C ALA A 35 8.49 -12.41 -1.05
N SER A 36 7.24 -11.94 -1.18
CA SER A 36 6.07 -12.58 -0.59
C SER A 36 5.77 -13.93 -1.21
N SER A 37 5.40 -14.89 -0.38
CA SER A 37 4.98 -16.23 -0.83
C SER A 37 3.51 -16.22 -1.25
N VAL A 38 3.22 -15.73 -2.44
CA VAL A 38 1.87 -15.74 -3.00
C VAL A 38 1.46 -17.15 -3.43
N GLY A 39 0.16 -17.42 -3.38
CA GLY A 39 -0.38 -18.74 -3.69
C GLY A 39 -0.03 -19.20 -5.10
N LYS A 40 0.42 -20.46 -5.21
CA LYS A 40 0.83 -21.09 -6.48
C LYS A 40 1.92 -20.34 -7.25
N HIS A 41 2.75 -19.55 -6.54
CA HIS A 41 3.78 -18.70 -7.15
C HIS A 41 3.22 -17.78 -8.26
N ASN A 42 2.00 -17.32 -8.10
CA ASN A 42 1.33 -16.48 -9.10
C ASN A 42 1.72 -15.00 -8.95
N ASP A 43 3.00 -14.69 -9.14
CA ASP A 43 3.50 -13.32 -9.06
C ASP A 43 2.88 -12.40 -10.12
N ALA A 44 2.51 -12.96 -11.28
CA ALA A 44 1.83 -12.22 -12.34
C ALA A 44 0.43 -11.72 -11.96
N GLY A 45 -0.15 -12.25 -10.89
CA GLY A 45 -1.45 -11.83 -10.36
C GLY A 45 -1.47 -10.47 -9.71
N TYR A 46 -0.29 -9.87 -9.45
CA TYR A 46 -0.21 -8.63 -8.69
C TYR A 46 0.75 -7.62 -9.28
N THR A 47 0.40 -6.35 -9.11
CA THR A 47 1.24 -5.20 -9.45
C THR A 47 1.24 -4.23 -8.28
N LEU A 48 2.37 -3.59 -8.04
CA LEU A 48 2.51 -2.55 -7.02
C LEU A 48 2.53 -1.18 -7.69
N CYS A 49 1.76 -0.26 -7.15
CA CYS A 49 1.80 1.14 -7.56
C CYS A 49 2.22 2.02 -6.38
N VAL A 50 3.39 2.65 -6.51
CA VAL A 50 3.94 3.54 -5.48
C VAL A 50 3.62 4.98 -5.85
N VAL A 51 2.90 5.68 -5.00
CA VAL A 51 2.49 7.08 -5.19
C VAL A 51 3.19 7.96 -4.17
N THR A 52 3.99 8.89 -4.65
CA THR A 52 4.69 9.90 -3.84
C THR A 52 4.43 11.33 -4.33
N ASP A 53 3.78 11.49 -5.48
CA ASP A 53 3.42 12.80 -6.02
C ASP A 53 2.39 13.48 -5.12
N ARG A 54 2.73 14.63 -4.59
CA ARG A 54 1.89 15.37 -3.63
C ARG A 54 0.57 15.83 -4.21
N VAL A 55 0.55 16.16 -5.49
CA VAL A 55 -0.68 16.59 -6.18
C VAL A 55 -1.64 15.41 -6.29
N LEU A 56 -1.12 14.24 -6.68
CA LEU A 56 -1.91 13.02 -6.79
C LEU A 56 -2.40 12.54 -5.42
N LEU A 57 -1.54 12.55 -4.40
CA LEU A 57 -1.93 12.20 -3.03
C LEU A 57 -3.09 13.10 -2.52
N SER A 58 -2.99 14.40 -2.75
CA SER A 58 -4.05 15.35 -2.38
C SER A 58 -5.34 15.10 -3.16
N ALA A 59 -5.25 14.75 -4.45
CA ALA A 59 -6.43 14.45 -5.27
C ALA A 59 -7.13 13.17 -4.79
N ILE A 60 -6.38 12.14 -4.40
CA ILE A 60 -6.92 10.90 -3.85
C ILE A 60 -7.65 11.18 -2.52
N ASP A 61 -7.03 11.95 -1.63
CA ASP A 61 -7.62 12.28 -0.33
C ASP A 61 -8.91 13.09 -0.49
N LYS A 62 -8.90 14.06 -1.41
CA LYS A 62 -10.08 14.85 -1.74
C LYS A 62 -11.23 14.02 -2.30
N GLU A 63 -10.94 13.09 -3.21
CA GLU A 63 -11.94 12.17 -3.75
C GLU A 63 -12.55 11.30 -2.64
N ALA A 64 -11.71 10.80 -1.74
CA ALA A 64 -12.16 10.01 -0.60
C ALA A 64 -13.06 10.84 0.34
N GLU A 65 -12.70 12.09 0.61
CA GLU A 65 -13.52 13.01 1.41
C GLU A 65 -14.87 13.27 0.77
N GLU A 66 -14.89 13.56 -0.53
CA GLU A 66 -16.13 13.85 -1.28
C GLU A 66 -17.08 12.64 -1.33
N LYS A 67 -16.54 11.44 -1.55
CA LYS A 67 -17.33 10.22 -1.72
C LYS A 67 -17.69 9.54 -0.40
N LEU A 68 -16.83 9.60 0.60
CA LEU A 68 -17.00 8.88 1.87
C LEU A 68 -17.36 9.80 3.04
N GLY A 69 -17.29 11.12 2.85
CA GLY A 69 -17.58 12.11 3.88
C GLY A 69 -16.55 12.14 5.02
N LYS A 70 -15.36 11.57 4.81
CA LYS A 70 -14.29 11.50 5.81
C LYS A 70 -12.99 12.04 5.24
N PRO A 71 -12.42 13.11 5.81
CA PRO A 71 -11.11 13.62 5.41
C PRO A 71 -9.97 12.74 5.98
N HIS A 72 -8.78 12.92 5.45
CA HIS A 72 -7.54 12.31 5.96
C HIS A 72 -7.58 10.79 6.05
N MET A 73 -8.12 10.13 5.03
CA MET A 73 -8.32 8.68 5.01
C MET A 73 -7.01 7.87 5.08
N PHE A 74 -5.89 8.44 4.66
CA PHE A 74 -4.56 7.84 4.79
C PHE A 74 -3.60 8.69 5.65
N PHE A 75 -4.15 9.51 6.53
CA PHE A 75 -3.42 10.23 7.60
C PHE A 75 -2.31 11.13 7.08
N GLU A 76 -2.49 11.70 5.88
CA GLU A 76 -1.50 12.58 5.22
C GLU A 76 -0.14 11.92 5.01
N ALA A 77 -0.11 10.60 4.81
CA ALA A 77 1.12 9.88 4.54
C ALA A 77 1.81 10.42 3.27
N PRO A 78 3.15 10.59 3.28
CA PRO A 78 3.88 11.10 2.12
C PRO A 78 4.05 10.07 1.00
N ALA A 79 3.66 8.83 1.24
CA ALA A 79 3.69 7.77 0.24
C ALA A 79 2.54 6.78 0.45
N LEU A 80 1.98 6.30 -0.65
CA LEU A 80 1.03 5.19 -0.68
C LEU A 80 1.58 4.08 -1.57
N ILE A 81 1.41 2.84 -1.16
CA ILE A 81 1.71 1.67 -2.00
C ILE A 81 0.40 0.91 -2.20
N PHE A 82 -0.10 0.94 -3.43
CA PHE A 82 -1.28 0.16 -3.80
C PHE A 82 -0.85 -1.24 -4.24
N ILE A 83 -1.49 -2.25 -3.68
CA ILE A 83 -1.37 -3.63 -4.11
C ILE A 83 -2.54 -3.90 -5.04
N CYS A 84 -2.25 -4.05 -6.32
CA CYS A 84 -3.27 -4.15 -7.36
C CYS A 84 -3.33 -5.58 -7.92
N GLU A 85 -4.53 -6.14 -8.04
CA GLU A 85 -4.73 -7.39 -8.75
C GLU A 85 -4.66 -7.16 -10.25
N THR A 86 -4.15 -8.14 -10.97
CA THR A 86 -4.16 -8.19 -12.43
C THR A 86 -5.22 -9.19 -12.91
N LYS A 87 -5.44 -9.28 -14.22
CA LYS A 87 -6.32 -10.28 -14.81
C LYS A 87 -5.90 -11.73 -14.51
N GLU A 88 -4.65 -11.93 -14.11
CA GLU A 88 -4.09 -13.24 -13.80
C GLU A 88 -4.22 -13.64 -12.32
N ALA A 89 -4.77 -12.76 -11.48
CA ALA A 89 -5.01 -13.08 -10.09
C ALA A 89 -6.10 -14.14 -9.95
N PHE A 90 -5.89 -15.10 -9.05
CA PHE A 90 -6.93 -16.08 -8.72
C PHE A 90 -7.93 -15.50 -7.75
N ASP A 91 -9.21 -15.49 -8.09
CA ASP A 91 -10.27 -14.92 -7.26
C ASP A 91 -10.29 -15.46 -5.82
N TYR A 92 -10.01 -16.74 -5.65
CA TYR A 92 -10.05 -17.38 -4.34
C TYR A 92 -8.77 -17.16 -3.49
N LEU A 93 -7.70 -16.59 -4.05
CA LEU A 93 -6.42 -16.32 -3.37
C LEU A 93 -6.08 -14.86 -3.22
N LYS A 94 -6.66 -13.99 -4.04
CA LYS A 94 -6.22 -12.59 -4.16
C LYS A 94 -6.21 -11.81 -2.85
N GLU A 95 -7.20 -12.01 -2.00
CA GLU A 95 -7.27 -11.31 -0.70
C GLU A 95 -6.25 -11.85 0.29
N PHE A 96 -6.01 -13.17 0.30
CA PHE A 96 -4.96 -13.78 1.11
C PHE A 96 -3.58 -13.29 0.68
N ASP A 97 -3.31 -13.32 -0.61
CA ASP A 97 -2.03 -12.89 -1.16
C ASP A 97 -1.78 -11.41 -0.91
N ALA A 98 -2.80 -10.57 -1.08
CA ALA A 98 -2.70 -9.13 -0.78
C ALA A 98 -2.35 -8.90 0.69
N GLY A 99 -2.92 -9.67 1.61
CA GLY A 99 -2.58 -9.61 3.03
C GLY A 99 -1.13 -10.00 3.31
N ILE A 100 -0.62 -11.04 2.66
CA ILE A 100 0.79 -11.47 2.78
C ILE A 100 1.72 -10.37 2.26
N ILE A 101 1.43 -9.83 1.08
CA ILE A 101 2.22 -8.74 0.48
C ILE A 101 2.22 -7.51 1.40
N ALA A 102 1.05 -7.12 1.90
CA ALA A 102 0.90 -5.98 2.78
C ALA A 102 1.73 -6.13 4.07
N GLU A 103 1.71 -7.32 4.68
CA GLU A 103 2.48 -7.56 5.91
C GLU A 103 3.98 -7.56 5.66
N HIS A 104 4.46 -8.06 4.52
CA HIS A 104 5.88 -7.95 4.15
C HIS A 104 6.33 -6.49 4.06
N ILE A 105 5.53 -5.64 3.45
CA ILE A 105 5.79 -4.19 3.39
C ILE A 105 5.77 -3.59 4.79
N HIS A 106 4.78 -3.94 5.60
CA HIS A 106 4.57 -3.40 6.94
C HIS A 106 5.74 -3.75 7.88
N LEU A 107 6.21 -5.00 7.84
CA LEU A 107 7.37 -5.44 8.59
C LEU A 107 8.65 -4.75 8.10
N LYS A 108 8.84 -4.65 6.78
CA LYS A 108 10.01 -3.98 6.22
C LYS A 108 10.05 -2.49 6.56
N ALA A 109 8.91 -1.81 6.57
CA ALA A 109 8.83 -0.43 7.03
C ALA A 109 9.34 -0.29 8.47
N SER A 110 8.93 -1.17 9.37
CA SER A 110 9.42 -1.19 10.76
C SER A 110 10.93 -1.43 10.84
N ASP A 111 11.45 -2.35 10.04
CA ASP A 111 12.90 -2.61 9.94
C ASP A 111 13.70 -1.38 9.51
N LEU A 112 13.11 -0.54 8.65
CA LEU A 112 13.72 0.71 8.17
C LEU A 112 13.49 1.91 9.11
N GLY A 113 12.75 1.72 10.20
CA GLY A 113 12.39 2.82 11.09
C GLY A 113 11.25 3.71 10.57
N LEU A 114 10.50 3.25 9.57
CA LEU A 114 9.36 3.93 9.00
C LEU A 114 8.06 3.52 9.67
N GLY A 115 7.17 4.49 9.89
CA GLY A 115 5.79 4.22 10.28
C GLY A 115 4.96 3.78 9.07
N SER A 116 4.07 2.82 9.26
CA SER A 116 3.14 2.41 8.22
C SER A 116 1.82 1.88 8.79
N VAL A 117 0.81 1.79 7.94
CA VAL A 117 -0.48 1.19 8.27
C VAL A 117 -1.07 0.55 7.02
N VAL A 118 -1.70 -0.59 7.19
CA VAL A 118 -2.44 -1.26 6.11
C VAL A 118 -3.86 -0.69 6.07
N LEU A 119 -4.28 -0.19 4.91
CA LEU A 119 -5.59 0.42 4.68
C LEU A 119 -6.40 -0.45 3.71
N TYR A 120 -7.52 -0.96 4.19
CA TYR A 120 -8.45 -1.74 3.37
C TYR A 120 -9.81 -1.05 3.20
N GLY A 121 -10.35 -0.47 4.26
CA GLY A 121 -11.68 0.15 4.26
C GLY A 121 -11.84 1.27 3.23
N PHE A 122 -10.83 2.09 3.07
CA PHE A 122 -10.74 3.16 2.09
C PHE A 122 -10.95 2.63 0.65
N ILE A 123 -10.21 1.60 0.26
CA ILE A 123 -10.28 1.00 -1.08
C ILE A 123 -11.61 0.28 -1.29
N ARG A 124 -12.08 -0.45 -0.30
CA ARG A 124 -13.34 -1.18 -0.35
C ARG A 124 -14.53 -0.26 -0.64
N HIS A 125 -14.54 0.93 -0.03
CA HIS A 125 -15.65 1.86 -0.17
C HIS A 125 -15.58 2.70 -1.44
N LEU A 126 -14.39 3.06 -1.93
CA LEU A 126 -14.26 3.83 -3.17
C LEU A 126 -14.50 3.00 -4.42
N GLY A 127 -14.19 1.70 -4.37
CA GLY A 127 -14.38 0.80 -5.50
C GLY A 127 -13.40 1.01 -6.66
N HIS A 128 -13.56 0.21 -7.69
CA HIS A 128 -12.67 0.20 -8.87
C HIS A 128 -12.93 1.36 -9.84
N ASP A 129 -14.09 1.99 -9.76
CA ASP A 129 -14.48 3.10 -10.65
C ASP A 129 -14.03 4.47 -10.15
N ALA A 130 -13.29 4.50 -9.05
CA ALA A 130 -12.77 5.75 -8.49
C ALA A 130 -11.81 6.44 -9.47
N ASP A 131 -11.86 7.77 -9.52
CA ASP A 131 -11.03 8.54 -10.45
C ASP A 131 -9.54 8.37 -10.18
N TYR A 132 -9.16 8.16 -8.92
CA TYR A 132 -7.77 7.91 -8.57
C TYR A 132 -7.21 6.63 -9.23
N VAL A 133 -8.02 5.60 -9.41
CA VAL A 133 -7.58 4.36 -10.07
C VAL A 133 -7.13 4.64 -11.49
N LYS A 134 -7.86 5.49 -12.21
CA LYS A 134 -7.47 5.93 -13.56
C LYS A 134 -6.18 6.74 -13.54
N ALA A 135 -6.02 7.59 -12.53
CA ALA A 135 -4.81 8.43 -12.37
C ALA A 135 -3.56 7.62 -12.03
N LEU A 136 -3.68 6.41 -11.49
CA LEU A 136 -2.55 5.52 -11.23
C LEU A 136 -1.90 4.97 -12.51
N GLY A 137 -2.57 5.06 -13.65
CA GLY A 137 -2.03 4.56 -14.92
C GLY A 137 -1.86 3.04 -14.96
N LEU A 138 -2.68 2.31 -14.21
CA LEU A 138 -2.66 0.86 -14.19
C LEU A 138 -3.13 0.27 -15.53
N PRO A 139 -2.55 -0.86 -15.99
CA PRO A 139 -3.06 -1.53 -17.18
C PRO A 139 -4.50 -2.04 -16.95
N GLU A 140 -5.28 -2.06 -18.04
CA GLU A 140 -6.66 -2.55 -18.03
C GLU A 140 -6.74 -4.07 -17.71
#